data_8c33d1d9b5786ca3e558dbcd0374d910
#
_entry.id   8c33d1d9b5786ca3e558dbcd0374d910
#
_cell.length_a   1.000
_cell.length_b   1.000
_cell.length_c   1.000
_cell.angle_alpha   90.00
_cell.angle_beta   90.00
_cell.angle_gamma   90.00
#
_symmetry.space_group_name_H-M   'P 1'
#
loop_
_entity.id
_entity.type
_entity.pdbx_description
1 polymer ?
#
loop_
_entity_poly.entity_id
_entity_poly.type
_entity_poly.pdbx_seq_one_letter_code
_entity_poly.pdbx_strand_id
1 'polypeptide(L)'
;MNKKLGFVFAVLMLVPVALLGQEKAPAPAPAQSTPPANPITASEKGFYGFVSGAVVGAAQKMPEENYSFKPTPEVRSFGQLVGHVADASYAFCSQAIGAANPVTGIEKTKTSKADLVAALQGGVAYCNKAFDSMTDAKGSEIVKLFNFNIAKLTVLSINTAHTDEHYGNMVTYLRLKGIVPPTSENQPAPPPAPAPK
;
A
#
# COMPACT_ATOMS: atom_id res chain seq x y z
N MET A 1 -9.94 -35.67 -101.22
CA MET A 1 -10.27 -34.44 -100.45
C MET A 1 -10.68 -34.88 -99.03
N ASN A 2 -9.75 -35.02 -98.10
CA ASN A 2 -10.04 -35.40 -96.75
C ASN A 2 -9.41 -34.39 -95.80
N LYS A 3 -10.23 -33.56 -95.22
CA LYS A 3 -9.83 -32.62 -94.19
C LYS A 3 -9.72 -33.34 -92.83
N LYS A 4 -8.50 -33.43 -92.28
CA LYS A 4 -8.32 -33.91 -90.91
C LYS A 4 -8.47 -32.73 -89.97
N LEU A 5 -9.46 -32.88 -89.06
CA LEU A 5 -9.74 -31.94 -87.99
C LEU A 5 -8.84 -32.30 -86.76
N GLY A 6 -7.87 -31.46 -86.45
CA GLY A 6 -7.03 -31.63 -85.30
C GLY A 6 -7.69 -31.08 -84.02
N PHE A 7 -7.86 -31.95 -83.02
CA PHE A 7 -8.32 -31.56 -81.70
C PHE A 7 -7.12 -31.09 -80.87
N VAL A 8 -7.11 -29.81 -80.48
CA VAL A 8 -6.13 -29.27 -79.51
C VAL A 8 -6.69 -29.42 -78.14
N PHE A 9 -6.07 -30.29 -77.33
CA PHE A 9 -6.40 -30.42 -75.90
C PHE A 9 -5.63 -29.32 -75.16
N ALA A 10 -6.39 -28.30 -74.63
CA ALA A 10 -5.85 -27.36 -73.68
C ALA A 10 -5.83 -28.00 -72.30
N VAL A 11 -4.61 -28.31 -71.79
CA VAL A 11 -4.42 -28.75 -70.43
C VAL A 11 -4.40 -27.51 -69.48
N LEU A 12 -5.47 -27.32 -68.72
CA LEU A 12 -5.59 -26.26 -67.71
C LEU A 12 -4.79 -26.71 -66.46
N MET A 13 -3.59 -26.16 -66.28
CA MET A 13 -2.83 -26.36 -65.06
C MET A 13 -3.44 -25.52 -63.92
N LEU A 14 -4.11 -26.19 -62.98
CA LEU A 14 -4.54 -25.62 -61.70
C LEU A 14 -3.33 -25.50 -60.78
N VAL A 15 -2.82 -24.28 -60.58
CA VAL A 15 -1.80 -23.98 -59.57
C VAL A 15 -2.51 -23.82 -58.23
N PRO A 16 -2.19 -24.60 -57.19
CA PRO A 16 -2.75 -24.39 -55.87
C PRO A 16 -2.11 -23.11 -55.27
N VAL A 17 -2.95 -22.08 -55.04
CA VAL A 17 -2.57 -20.90 -54.23
C VAL A 17 -2.46 -21.38 -52.76
N ALA A 18 -1.23 -21.64 -52.30
CA ALA A 18 -0.99 -21.83 -50.88
C ALA A 18 -1.24 -20.48 -50.18
N LEU A 19 -2.35 -20.42 -49.41
CA LEU A 19 -2.57 -19.36 -48.42
C LEU A 19 -1.46 -19.54 -47.33
N LEU A 20 -0.35 -18.80 -47.48
CA LEU A 20 0.59 -18.62 -46.40
C LEU A 20 -0.11 -17.73 -45.33
N GLY A 21 -0.66 -18.38 -44.33
CA GLY A 21 -1.14 -17.68 -43.11
C GLY A 21 0.05 -16.90 -42.54
N GLN A 22 -0.04 -15.57 -42.56
CA GLN A 22 0.90 -14.74 -41.81
C GLN A 22 0.67 -15.00 -40.32
N GLU A 23 1.49 -15.85 -39.75
CA GLU A 23 1.59 -16.04 -38.30
C GLU A 23 2.02 -14.70 -37.69
N LYS A 24 1.09 -14.05 -36.98
CA LYS A 24 1.33 -12.77 -36.31
C LYS A 24 2.47 -13.01 -35.31
N ALA A 25 3.61 -12.37 -35.54
CA ALA A 25 4.72 -12.44 -34.61
C ALA A 25 4.23 -12.16 -33.17
N PRO A 26 4.67 -12.95 -32.17
CA PRO A 26 4.28 -12.71 -30.79
C PRO A 26 4.67 -11.28 -30.39
N ALA A 27 3.77 -10.60 -29.71
CA ALA A 27 4.03 -9.26 -29.19
C ALA A 27 5.31 -9.30 -28.32
N PRO A 28 6.21 -8.30 -28.43
CA PRO A 28 7.40 -8.27 -27.59
C PRO A 28 7.00 -8.36 -26.12
N ALA A 29 7.66 -9.25 -25.38
CA ALA A 29 7.46 -9.38 -23.93
C ALA A 29 7.63 -7.99 -23.29
N PRO A 30 6.80 -7.62 -22.30
CA PRO A 30 6.96 -6.35 -21.62
C PRO A 30 8.39 -6.24 -21.08
N ALA A 31 9.03 -5.11 -21.37
CA ALA A 31 10.39 -4.84 -20.90
C ALA A 31 10.41 -5.03 -19.39
N GLN A 32 11.23 -5.97 -18.90
CA GLN A 32 11.43 -6.16 -17.47
C GLN A 32 12.09 -4.88 -16.94
N SER A 33 11.35 -4.16 -16.07
CA SER A 33 11.92 -3.01 -15.38
C SER A 33 13.14 -3.47 -14.57
N THR A 34 14.27 -2.78 -14.71
CA THR A 34 15.45 -3.05 -13.88
C THR A 34 15.04 -2.95 -12.40
N PRO A 35 15.36 -3.96 -11.58
CA PRO A 35 15.07 -3.88 -10.16
C PRO A 35 15.67 -2.61 -9.54
N PRO A 36 15.02 -1.96 -8.56
CA PRO A 36 15.57 -0.80 -7.89
C PRO A 36 16.92 -1.15 -7.22
N ALA A 37 17.80 -0.17 -7.08
CA ALA A 37 19.12 -0.36 -6.47
C ALA A 37 19.08 -0.87 -5.01
N ASN A 38 17.97 -0.62 -4.30
CA ASN A 38 17.70 -1.05 -2.93
C ASN A 38 16.31 -1.70 -2.88
N PRO A 39 16.14 -2.93 -3.39
CA PRO A 39 14.84 -3.55 -3.60
C PRO A 39 14.09 -3.83 -2.29
N ILE A 40 14.80 -4.16 -1.20
CA ILE A 40 14.19 -4.43 0.09
C ILE A 40 13.64 -3.13 0.69
N THR A 41 14.49 -2.11 0.79
CA THR A 41 14.08 -0.79 1.30
C THR A 41 12.95 -0.17 0.46
N ALA A 42 13.02 -0.31 -0.87
CA ALA A 42 11.99 0.21 -1.77
C ALA A 42 10.64 -0.48 -1.55
N SER A 43 10.64 -1.80 -1.35
CA SER A 43 9.43 -2.59 -1.09
C SER A 43 8.81 -2.23 0.26
N GLU A 44 9.63 -2.14 1.31
CA GLU A 44 9.20 -1.72 2.66
C GLU A 44 8.62 -0.30 2.65
N LYS A 45 9.28 0.63 1.96
CA LYS A 45 8.77 1.99 1.79
C LYS A 45 7.42 2.02 1.07
N GLY A 46 7.27 1.21 0.01
CA GLY A 46 6.01 1.09 -0.73
C GLY A 46 4.87 0.58 0.16
N PHE A 47 5.14 -0.44 0.96
CA PHE A 47 4.16 -0.99 1.90
C PHE A 47 3.83 0.02 3.01
N TYR A 48 4.83 0.70 3.59
CA TYR A 48 4.60 1.79 4.53
C TYR A 48 3.72 2.89 3.94
N GLY A 49 3.96 3.28 2.68
CA GLY A 49 3.15 4.28 1.99
C GLY A 49 1.68 3.89 1.88
N PHE A 50 1.40 2.62 1.58
CA PHE A 50 0.02 2.09 1.55
C PHE A 50 -0.64 2.17 2.93
N VAL A 51 0.02 1.65 3.97
CA VAL A 51 -0.51 1.63 5.35
C VAL A 51 -0.68 3.03 5.92
N SER A 52 0.33 3.89 5.76
CA SER A 52 0.28 5.28 6.25
C SER A 52 -0.80 6.11 5.53
N GLY A 53 -1.01 5.89 4.23
CA GLY A 53 -2.10 6.48 3.48
C GLY A 53 -3.47 6.07 4.03
N ALA A 54 -3.64 4.79 4.36
CA ALA A 54 -4.89 4.27 4.93
C ALA A 54 -5.19 4.86 6.32
N VAL A 55 -4.20 4.94 7.21
CA VAL A 55 -4.41 5.49 8.55
C VAL A 55 -4.69 7.00 8.53
N VAL A 56 -4.00 7.76 7.67
CA VAL A 56 -4.29 9.19 7.48
C VAL A 56 -5.69 9.38 6.90
N GLY A 57 -6.06 8.58 5.89
CA GLY A 57 -7.41 8.59 5.32
C GLY A 57 -8.48 8.28 6.37
N ALA A 58 -8.26 7.29 7.25
CA ALA A 58 -9.17 6.98 8.35
C ALA A 58 -9.34 8.16 9.32
N ALA A 59 -8.22 8.80 9.71
CA ALA A 59 -8.26 9.98 10.56
C ALA A 59 -9.04 11.15 9.91
N GLN A 60 -8.82 11.40 8.62
CA GLN A 60 -9.54 12.45 7.89
C GLN A 60 -11.03 12.17 7.74
N LYS A 61 -11.43 10.91 7.54
CA LYS A 61 -12.83 10.51 7.32
C LYS A 61 -13.69 10.60 8.59
N MET A 62 -13.14 10.30 9.75
CA MET A 62 -13.89 10.37 11.00
C MET A 62 -14.34 11.82 11.27
N PRO A 63 -15.64 12.11 11.46
CA PRO A 63 -16.10 13.41 11.89
C PRO A 63 -15.52 13.82 13.25
N GLU A 64 -15.32 15.13 13.47
CA GLU A 64 -14.65 15.63 14.67
C GLU A 64 -15.40 15.26 15.96
N GLU A 65 -16.72 15.30 15.95
CA GLU A 65 -17.57 14.92 17.07
C GLU A 65 -17.37 13.46 17.51
N ASN A 66 -16.84 12.61 16.66
CA ASN A 66 -16.55 11.21 16.96
C ASN A 66 -15.08 10.94 17.39
N TYR A 67 -14.25 11.99 17.50
CA TYR A 67 -12.86 11.80 17.94
C TYR A 67 -12.75 11.36 19.41
N SER A 68 -13.74 11.70 20.25
CA SER A 68 -13.83 11.21 21.64
C SER A 68 -14.46 9.83 21.79
N PHE A 69 -14.97 9.23 20.70
CA PHE A 69 -15.66 7.95 20.74
C PHE A 69 -14.73 6.81 21.13
N LYS A 70 -15.21 5.96 22.05
CA LYS A 70 -14.61 4.70 22.51
C LYS A 70 -15.64 3.59 22.38
N PRO A 71 -15.33 2.45 21.74
CA PRO A 71 -16.22 1.28 21.77
C PRO A 71 -16.48 0.73 23.18
N THR A 72 -15.44 0.71 24.03
CA THR A 72 -15.52 0.34 25.45
C THR A 72 -14.63 1.28 26.28
N PRO A 73 -14.83 1.38 27.61
CA PRO A 73 -14.02 2.27 28.46
C PRO A 73 -12.51 1.98 28.45
N GLU A 74 -12.13 0.72 28.26
CA GLU A 74 -10.75 0.25 28.39
C GLU A 74 -9.87 0.60 27.19
N VAL A 75 -10.48 0.87 26.01
CA VAL A 75 -9.74 1.18 24.80
C VAL A 75 -9.50 2.68 24.64
N ARG A 76 -8.55 3.05 23.80
CA ARG A 76 -8.30 4.44 23.41
C ARG A 76 -9.53 5.04 22.72
N SER A 77 -9.73 6.34 22.83
CA SER A 77 -10.64 7.03 21.91
C SER A 77 -10.05 7.07 20.50
N PHE A 78 -10.90 7.34 19.50
CA PHE A 78 -10.42 7.48 18.12
C PHE A 78 -9.31 8.52 18.00
N GLY A 79 -9.46 9.70 18.61
CA GLY A 79 -8.44 10.74 18.64
C GLY A 79 -7.16 10.30 19.35
N GLN A 80 -7.27 9.55 20.43
CA GLN A 80 -6.10 8.97 21.11
C GLN A 80 -5.36 7.96 20.22
N LEU A 81 -6.06 7.15 19.41
CA LEU A 81 -5.41 6.27 18.43
C LEU A 81 -4.64 7.08 17.38
N VAL A 82 -5.23 8.16 16.84
CA VAL A 82 -4.54 9.05 15.89
C VAL A 82 -3.27 9.63 16.50
N GLY A 83 -3.36 10.16 17.73
CA GLY A 83 -2.22 10.72 18.45
C GLY A 83 -1.14 9.69 18.77
N HIS A 84 -1.53 8.48 19.16
CA HIS A 84 -0.65 7.36 19.45
C HIS A 84 0.18 6.93 18.22
N VAL A 85 -0.46 6.79 17.06
CA VAL A 85 0.24 6.45 15.81
C VAL A 85 1.20 7.57 15.40
N ALA A 86 0.83 8.83 15.62
CA ALA A 86 1.72 9.97 15.39
C ALA A 86 2.96 9.92 16.29
N ASP A 87 2.78 9.75 17.60
CA ASP A 87 3.90 9.62 18.57
C ASP A 87 4.80 8.44 18.22
N ALA A 88 4.23 7.28 17.89
CA ALA A 88 4.97 6.07 17.52
C ALA A 88 5.79 6.26 16.24
N SER A 89 5.21 6.93 15.22
CA SER A 89 5.91 7.22 13.97
C SER A 89 7.17 8.05 14.22
N TYR A 90 7.10 9.11 15.00
CA TYR A 90 8.28 9.88 15.37
C TYR A 90 9.30 9.06 16.17
N ALA A 91 8.86 8.26 17.13
CA ALA A 91 9.73 7.47 17.97
C ALA A 91 10.48 6.39 17.18
N PHE A 92 9.80 5.55 16.43
CA PHE A 92 10.41 4.47 15.66
C PHE A 92 11.32 4.99 14.54
N CYS A 93 10.86 6.00 13.81
CA CYS A 93 11.64 6.52 12.68
C CYS A 93 12.89 7.28 13.16
N SER A 94 12.83 7.98 14.29
CA SER A 94 14.02 8.55 14.94
C SER A 94 15.03 7.48 15.35
N GLN A 95 14.53 6.41 15.95
CA GLN A 95 15.38 5.29 16.38
C GLN A 95 16.08 4.62 15.18
N ALA A 96 15.35 4.41 14.07
CA ALA A 96 15.90 3.80 12.86
C ALA A 96 17.05 4.62 12.25
N ILE A 97 16.97 5.95 12.28
CA ILE A 97 18.00 6.83 11.72
C ILE A 97 19.07 7.26 12.77
N GLY A 98 18.91 6.88 14.03
CA GLY A 98 19.84 7.24 15.12
C GLY A 98 19.73 8.73 15.51
N ALA A 99 18.55 9.33 15.38
CA ALA A 99 18.28 10.73 15.73
C ALA A 99 17.49 10.84 17.06
N ALA A 100 17.56 12.01 17.69
CA ALA A 100 16.66 12.32 18.81
C ALA A 100 15.22 12.41 18.31
N ASN A 101 14.25 11.91 19.10
CA ASN A 101 12.84 12.04 18.77
C ASN A 101 12.41 13.53 18.87
N PRO A 102 11.98 14.16 17.76
CA PRO A 102 11.68 15.58 17.74
C PRO A 102 10.33 15.95 18.37
N VAL A 103 9.42 14.98 18.52
CA VAL A 103 8.04 15.23 18.98
C VAL A 103 7.58 14.08 19.86
N THR A 104 6.97 14.39 21.00
CA THR A 104 6.42 13.42 21.94
C THR A 104 5.14 13.95 22.61
N GLY A 105 4.30 13.03 23.07
CA GLY A 105 3.13 13.37 23.89
C GLY A 105 1.94 13.90 23.10
N ILE A 106 1.87 13.63 21.79
CA ILE A 106 0.74 14.03 20.92
C ILE A 106 -0.56 13.42 21.43
N GLU A 107 -0.56 12.10 21.74
CA GLU A 107 -1.72 11.39 22.27
C GLU A 107 -2.31 12.06 23.52
N LYS A 108 -1.45 12.64 24.37
CA LYS A 108 -1.84 13.22 25.67
C LYS A 108 -2.24 14.69 25.61
N THR A 109 -1.70 15.42 24.63
CA THR A 109 -1.79 16.89 24.62
C THR A 109 -2.68 17.46 23.53
N LYS A 110 -2.97 16.68 22.47
CA LYS A 110 -3.81 17.13 21.35
C LYS A 110 -5.17 16.44 21.40
N THR A 111 -6.22 17.24 21.17
CA THR A 111 -7.62 16.75 21.24
C THR A 111 -8.44 17.10 20.00
N SER A 112 -8.09 18.20 19.27
CA SER A 112 -8.81 18.58 18.07
C SER A 112 -8.46 17.64 16.90
N LYS A 113 -9.43 17.35 16.04
CA LYS A 113 -9.19 16.61 14.80
C LYS A 113 -8.10 17.26 13.96
N ALA A 114 -8.15 18.58 13.79
CA ALA A 114 -7.20 19.30 12.96
C ALA A 114 -5.75 19.12 13.44
N ASP A 115 -5.50 19.29 14.75
CA ASP A 115 -4.17 19.13 15.33
C ASP A 115 -3.67 17.68 15.28
N LEU A 116 -4.56 16.72 15.53
CA LEU A 116 -4.21 15.29 15.51
C LEU A 116 -3.91 14.79 14.09
N VAL A 117 -4.70 15.19 13.09
CA VAL A 117 -4.44 14.88 11.68
C VAL A 117 -3.13 15.52 11.21
N ALA A 118 -2.89 16.80 11.55
CA ALA A 118 -1.64 17.48 11.20
C ALA A 118 -0.43 16.80 11.86
N ALA A 119 -0.53 16.40 13.13
CA ALA A 119 0.53 15.67 13.83
C ALA A 119 0.81 14.30 13.22
N LEU A 120 -0.24 13.54 12.86
CA LEU A 120 -0.10 12.25 12.17
C LEU A 120 0.57 12.40 10.80
N GLN A 121 0.15 13.38 9.99
CA GLN A 121 0.78 13.68 8.70
C GLN A 121 2.25 14.09 8.87
N GLY A 122 2.57 14.84 9.92
CA GLY A 122 3.94 15.19 10.29
C GLY A 122 4.79 13.96 10.61
N GLY A 123 4.27 13.02 11.40
CA GLY A 123 4.92 11.74 11.71
C GLY A 123 5.15 10.89 10.45
N VAL A 124 4.15 10.80 9.57
CA VAL A 124 4.27 10.11 8.27
C VAL A 124 5.34 10.74 7.39
N ALA A 125 5.37 12.06 7.29
CA ALA A 125 6.39 12.78 6.52
C ALA A 125 7.81 12.57 7.10
N TYR A 126 7.94 12.49 8.43
CA TYR A 126 9.19 12.21 9.10
C TYR A 126 9.69 10.79 8.79
N CYS A 127 8.81 9.80 8.84
CA CYS A 127 9.14 8.42 8.47
C CYS A 127 9.49 8.27 6.98
N ASN A 128 8.80 8.98 6.10
CA ASN A 128 9.17 9.00 4.68
C ASN A 128 10.60 9.47 4.47
N LYS A 129 11.05 10.52 5.18
CA LYS A 129 12.45 10.98 5.15
C LYS A 129 13.42 9.92 5.72
N ALA A 130 13.02 9.17 6.74
CA ALA A 130 13.81 8.07 7.27
C ALA A 130 14.02 6.97 6.22
N PHE A 131 12.96 6.55 5.52
CA PHE A 131 13.05 5.61 4.40
C PHE A 131 13.90 6.18 3.24
N ASP A 132 13.75 7.47 2.89
CA ASP A 132 14.53 8.10 1.81
C ASP A 132 16.03 8.13 2.10
N SER A 133 16.42 8.16 3.36
CA SER A 133 17.81 8.10 3.81
C SER A 133 18.37 6.68 3.89
N MET A 134 17.54 5.64 3.68
CA MET A 134 17.89 4.23 3.86
C MET A 134 18.32 3.58 2.54
N THR A 135 19.28 2.68 2.63
CA THR A 135 19.64 1.71 1.59
C THR A 135 19.56 0.32 2.20
N ASP A 136 19.54 -0.75 1.39
CA ASP A 136 19.52 -2.12 1.91
C ASP A 136 20.74 -2.38 2.81
N ALA A 137 21.91 -1.88 2.42
CA ALA A 137 23.14 -1.98 3.23
C ALA A 137 23.02 -1.21 4.55
N LYS A 138 22.54 0.05 4.53
CA LYS A 138 22.36 0.85 5.73
C LYS A 138 21.23 0.31 6.60
N GLY A 139 20.20 -0.26 5.99
CA GLY A 139 19.08 -0.90 6.66
C GLY A 139 19.47 -2.15 7.46
N SER A 140 20.57 -2.82 7.07
CA SER A 140 21.12 -3.98 7.80
C SER A 140 21.99 -3.60 9.01
N GLU A 141 22.37 -2.32 9.18
CA GLU A 141 23.11 -1.87 10.36
C GLU A 141 22.26 -2.05 11.63
N ILE A 142 22.93 -2.48 12.71
CA ILE A 142 22.26 -2.78 13.98
C ILE A 142 22.09 -1.52 14.83
N VAL A 143 20.89 -1.36 15.38
CA VAL A 143 20.56 -0.36 16.39
C VAL A 143 19.88 -1.03 17.59
N LYS A 144 19.87 -0.33 18.72
CA LYS A 144 19.16 -0.79 19.92
C LYS A 144 17.74 -0.24 19.90
N LEU A 145 16.75 -1.12 19.90
CA LEU A 145 15.34 -0.77 20.12
C LEU A 145 14.87 -1.46 21.41
N PHE A 146 14.50 -0.69 22.44
CA PHE A 146 14.23 -1.20 23.78
C PHE A 146 15.43 -2.04 24.28
N ASN A 147 15.24 -3.35 24.50
CA ASN A 147 16.29 -4.28 24.93
C ASN A 147 16.82 -5.16 23.79
N PHE A 148 16.42 -4.90 22.55
CA PHE A 148 16.80 -5.70 21.38
C PHE A 148 17.83 -4.97 20.51
N ASN A 149 18.80 -5.74 20.00
CA ASN A 149 19.69 -5.31 18.94
C ASN A 149 19.11 -5.79 17.62
N ILE A 150 18.63 -4.88 16.77
CA ILE A 150 17.93 -5.21 15.54
C ILE A 150 18.38 -4.30 14.39
N ALA A 151 18.15 -4.73 13.15
CA ALA A 151 18.47 -3.94 11.97
C ALA A 151 17.62 -2.66 11.90
N LYS A 152 18.19 -1.58 11.39
CA LYS A 152 17.48 -0.30 11.18
C LYS A 152 16.22 -0.47 10.34
N LEU A 153 16.29 -1.25 9.27
CA LEU A 153 15.13 -1.52 8.42
C LEU A 153 14.03 -2.27 9.17
N THR A 154 14.41 -3.18 10.09
CA THR A 154 13.44 -3.88 10.96
C THR A 154 12.71 -2.90 11.89
N VAL A 155 13.37 -1.83 12.38
CA VAL A 155 12.69 -0.78 13.16
C VAL A 155 11.61 -0.08 12.32
N LEU A 156 11.90 0.21 11.05
CA LEU A 156 10.92 0.80 10.12
C LEU A 156 9.78 -0.18 9.81
N SER A 157 10.07 -1.48 9.65
CA SER A 157 9.05 -2.52 9.47
C SER A 157 8.14 -2.67 10.69
N ILE A 158 8.72 -2.58 11.91
CA ILE A 158 7.94 -2.55 13.16
C ILE A 158 7.00 -1.34 13.20
N ASN A 159 7.47 -0.15 12.78
CA ASN A 159 6.59 1.01 12.67
C ASN A 159 5.46 0.79 11.68
N THR A 160 5.73 0.15 10.54
CA THR A 160 4.70 -0.19 9.55
C THR A 160 3.66 -1.15 10.13
N ALA A 161 4.10 -2.23 10.78
CA ALA A 161 3.23 -3.21 11.42
C ALA A 161 2.37 -2.59 12.54
N HIS A 162 2.96 -1.73 13.38
CA HIS A 162 2.27 -0.99 14.43
C HIS A 162 1.21 -0.02 13.85
N THR A 163 1.55 0.66 12.76
CA THR A 163 0.59 1.55 12.05
C THR A 163 -0.57 0.75 11.47
N ASP A 164 -0.31 -0.44 10.90
CA ASP A 164 -1.33 -1.33 10.33
C ASP A 164 -2.24 -1.93 11.42
N GLU A 165 -1.68 -2.34 12.56
CA GLU A 165 -2.44 -2.78 13.73
C GLU A 165 -3.47 -1.71 14.15
N HIS A 166 -3.03 -0.46 14.27
CA HIS A 166 -3.92 0.63 14.67
C HIS A 166 -4.85 1.07 13.56
N TYR A 167 -4.49 0.93 12.29
CA TYR A 167 -5.43 1.08 11.19
C TYR A 167 -6.57 0.05 11.30
N GLY A 168 -6.26 -1.21 11.59
CA GLY A 168 -7.26 -2.25 11.84
C GLY A 168 -8.21 -1.89 12.97
N ASN A 169 -7.70 -1.32 14.08
CA ASN A 169 -8.53 -0.77 15.15
C ASN A 169 -9.43 0.36 14.62
N MET A 170 -8.89 1.36 13.90
CA MET A 170 -9.66 2.48 13.35
C MET A 170 -10.76 2.02 12.39
N VAL A 171 -10.54 0.96 11.62
CA VAL A 171 -11.56 0.34 10.74
C VAL A 171 -12.80 -0.04 11.55
N THR A 172 -12.62 -0.66 12.72
CA THR A 172 -13.72 -1.02 13.62
C THR A 172 -14.48 0.23 14.11
N TYR A 173 -13.77 1.28 14.51
CA TYR A 173 -14.39 2.53 14.98
C TYR A 173 -15.19 3.22 13.87
N LEU A 174 -14.63 3.30 12.65
CA LEU A 174 -15.34 3.85 11.49
C LEU A 174 -16.63 3.08 11.21
N ARG A 175 -16.56 1.74 11.17
CA ARG A 175 -17.74 0.90 10.90
C ARG A 175 -18.83 1.04 11.99
N LEU A 176 -18.45 1.16 13.24
CA LEU A 176 -19.39 1.43 14.34
C LEU A 176 -20.10 2.79 14.20
N LYS A 177 -19.50 3.72 13.44
CA LYS A 177 -20.10 5.02 13.09
C LYS A 177 -20.73 5.05 11.70
N GLY A 178 -20.87 3.90 11.02
CA GLY A 178 -21.47 3.80 9.69
C GLY A 178 -20.58 4.34 8.56
N ILE A 179 -19.28 4.53 8.82
CA ILE A 179 -18.33 5.10 7.86
C ILE A 179 -17.57 3.97 7.17
N VAL A 180 -17.52 4.00 5.83
CA VAL A 180 -16.73 3.05 5.04
C VAL A 180 -15.25 3.38 5.20
N PRO A 181 -14.41 2.41 5.65
CA PRO A 181 -12.96 2.61 5.77
C PRO A 181 -12.28 2.86 4.41
N PRO A 182 -11.15 3.61 4.36
CA PRO A 182 -10.45 3.91 3.11
C PRO A 182 -10.15 2.69 2.24
N THR A 183 -9.68 1.60 2.81
CA THR A 183 -9.34 0.38 2.05
C THR A 183 -10.55 -0.42 1.58
N SER A 184 -11.77 -0.02 1.96
CA SER A 184 -13.03 -0.68 1.54
C SER A 184 -13.84 0.15 0.57
N GLU A 185 -13.43 1.36 0.18
CA GLU A 185 -14.22 2.26 -0.68
C GLU A 185 -14.55 1.69 -2.05
N ASN A 186 -13.64 0.91 -2.62
CA ASN A 186 -13.78 0.33 -3.95
C ASN A 186 -14.14 -1.17 -3.92
N GLN A 187 -14.53 -1.70 -2.75
CA GLN A 187 -14.95 -3.09 -2.63
C GLN A 187 -16.47 -3.20 -2.82
N PRO A 188 -16.97 -4.27 -3.49
CA PRO A 188 -18.39 -4.56 -3.51
C PRO A 188 -18.94 -4.64 -2.08
N ALA A 189 -20.15 -4.14 -1.87
CA ALA A 189 -20.80 -4.28 -0.56
C ALA A 189 -20.83 -5.77 -0.15
N PRO A 190 -20.50 -6.11 1.10
CA PRO A 190 -20.63 -7.48 1.57
C PRO A 190 -22.11 -7.92 1.45
N PRO A 191 -22.38 -9.21 1.17
CA PRO A 191 -23.74 -9.70 1.16
C PRO A 191 -24.41 -9.43 2.51
N PRO A 192 -25.74 -9.18 2.53
CA PRO A 192 -26.46 -8.96 3.78
C PRO A 192 -26.25 -10.14 4.72
N ALA A 193 -26.07 -9.84 6.01
CA ALA A 193 -25.94 -10.88 7.02
C ALA A 193 -27.18 -11.77 6.99
N PRO A 194 -27.05 -13.10 7.17
CA PRO A 194 -28.21 -13.98 7.30
C PRO A 194 -29.08 -13.50 8.46
N ALA A 195 -30.41 -13.54 8.25
CA ALA A 195 -31.35 -13.17 9.29
C ALA A 195 -31.10 -14.01 10.58
N PRO A 196 -31.18 -13.44 11.77
CA PRO A 196 -31.05 -14.19 13.01
C PRO A 196 -32.11 -15.31 13.05
N LYS A 197 -31.65 -16.53 13.36
CA LYS A 197 -32.54 -17.70 13.54
C LYS A 197 -33.33 -17.57 14.85
#